data_c80fa5c740445e02596abb41a03db2e2
#
_entry.id   c80fa5c740445e02596abb41a03db2e2
#
_cell.length_a   1.000
_cell.length_b   1.000
_cell.length_c   1.000
_cell.angle_alpha   90.00
_cell.angle_beta   90.00
_cell.angle_gamma   90.00
#
_symmetry.space_group_name_H-M   'P 1'
#
loop_
_entity.id
_entity.type
_entity.pdbx_description
1 polymer ?
#
loop_
_entity_poly.entity_id
_entity_poly.type
_entity_poly.pdbx_seq_one_letter_code
_entity_poly.pdbx_strand_id
1 'polypeptide(L)'
;ARITGLPLVIHARQADEKTAAILQEEAGQGAFPFVLHCYTGGMELAKVGLELGGYVSFSGIITFKNAESIREVARMVPDDRFLVETDAPYLAPIPHRGETNEPAYTRHTAEYLASVRSAAPEQIFEQSTDNFFRLFSKAKR
;
A
#
# COMPACT_ATOMS: atom_id res chain seq x y z
N ALA A 1 -9.80 -7.06 -14.41
CA ALA A 1 -9.10 -7.79 -13.36
C ALA A 1 -9.68 -9.21 -13.15
N ARG A 2 -11.00 -9.34 -12.96
CA ARG A 2 -11.66 -10.67 -12.83
C ARG A 2 -11.38 -11.60 -14.02
N ILE A 3 -11.50 -11.11 -15.24
CA ILE A 3 -11.32 -11.92 -16.47
C ILE A 3 -9.87 -12.34 -16.66
N THR A 4 -8.92 -11.46 -16.37
CA THR A 4 -7.49 -11.68 -16.64
C THR A 4 -6.74 -12.29 -15.47
N GLY A 5 -7.28 -12.17 -14.25
CA GLY A 5 -6.58 -12.48 -13.00
C GLY A 5 -5.39 -11.55 -12.70
N LEU A 6 -5.29 -10.42 -13.41
CA LEU A 6 -4.26 -9.42 -13.15
C LEU A 6 -4.68 -8.50 -12.01
N PRO A 7 -3.77 -8.15 -11.09
CA PRO A 7 -4.07 -7.21 -10.04
C PRO A 7 -4.45 -5.84 -10.57
N LEU A 8 -5.53 -5.28 -10.04
CA LEU A 8 -5.92 -3.90 -10.28
C LEU A 8 -5.14 -2.96 -9.36
N VAL A 9 -4.46 -1.97 -9.91
CA VAL A 9 -3.80 -0.91 -9.13
C VAL A 9 -4.76 0.26 -9.02
N ILE A 10 -5.23 0.56 -7.80
CA ILE A 10 -6.28 1.53 -7.54
C ILE A 10 -5.68 2.79 -6.94
N HIS A 11 -5.87 3.92 -7.64
CA HIS A 11 -5.60 5.24 -7.10
C HIS A 11 -6.87 5.85 -6.53
N ALA A 12 -6.85 6.20 -5.23
CA ALA A 12 -7.93 6.90 -4.56
C ALA A 12 -7.40 8.18 -3.90
N ARG A 13 -7.99 9.31 -4.24
CA ARG A 13 -7.66 10.61 -3.63
C ARG A 13 -8.94 11.37 -3.34
N GLN A 14 -9.21 11.64 -2.06
CA GLN A 14 -10.44 12.33 -1.60
C GLN A 14 -11.73 11.66 -2.13
N ALA A 15 -11.74 10.33 -2.22
CA ALA A 15 -12.83 9.55 -2.81
C ALA A 15 -13.08 8.23 -2.04
N ASP A 16 -12.77 8.18 -0.76
CA ASP A 16 -12.77 6.95 0.06
C ASP A 16 -14.12 6.23 0.04
N GLU A 17 -15.21 6.94 0.34
CA GLU A 17 -16.56 6.36 0.37
C GLU A 17 -16.98 5.79 -0.99
N LYS A 18 -16.71 6.54 -2.06
CA LYS A 18 -17.04 6.11 -3.42
C LYS A 18 -16.19 4.92 -3.85
N THR A 19 -14.90 4.93 -3.50
CA THR A 19 -13.99 3.81 -3.80
C THR A 19 -14.42 2.56 -3.05
N ALA A 20 -14.75 2.67 -1.76
CA ALA A 20 -15.25 1.55 -0.97
C ALA A 20 -16.56 0.97 -1.54
N ALA A 21 -17.51 1.84 -1.91
CA ALA A 21 -18.78 1.40 -2.49
C ALA A 21 -18.58 0.63 -3.81
N ILE A 22 -17.74 1.14 -4.71
CA ILE A 22 -17.43 0.46 -5.99
C ILE A 22 -16.73 -0.88 -5.74
N LEU A 23 -15.78 -0.94 -4.80
CA LEU A 23 -15.08 -2.19 -4.47
C LEU A 23 -16.05 -3.25 -3.94
N GLN A 24 -16.97 -2.87 -3.07
CA GLN A 24 -18.01 -3.79 -2.52
C GLN A 24 -18.97 -4.26 -3.61
N GLU A 25 -19.45 -3.35 -4.46
CA GLU A 25 -20.33 -3.68 -5.59
C GLU A 25 -19.67 -4.66 -6.55
N GLU A 26 -18.44 -4.37 -6.97
CA GLU A 26 -17.70 -5.20 -7.92
C GLU A 26 -17.26 -6.55 -7.32
N ALA A 27 -16.89 -6.57 -6.04
CA ALA A 27 -16.56 -7.82 -5.35
C ALA A 27 -17.78 -8.74 -5.20
N GLY A 28 -18.98 -8.17 -5.08
CA GLY A 28 -20.23 -8.91 -5.09
C GLY A 28 -20.50 -9.68 -6.40
N GLN A 29 -19.88 -9.28 -7.49
CA GLN A 29 -19.92 -9.96 -8.80
C GLN A 29 -18.79 -11.00 -8.99
N GLY A 30 -17.91 -11.14 -8.02
CA GLY A 30 -16.79 -12.07 -8.00
C GLY A 30 -15.48 -11.40 -7.58
N ALA A 31 -14.68 -12.12 -6.82
CA ALA A 31 -13.39 -11.65 -6.32
C ALA A 31 -12.41 -11.31 -7.46
N PHE A 32 -11.56 -10.34 -7.22
CA PHE A 32 -10.46 -9.95 -8.09
C PHE A 32 -9.28 -9.44 -7.25
N PRO A 33 -8.01 -9.67 -7.69
CA PRO A 33 -6.87 -9.16 -6.97
C PRO A 33 -6.72 -7.65 -7.17
N PHE A 34 -6.37 -6.92 -6.10
CA PHE A 34 -6.13 -5.47 -6.19
C PHE A 34 -5.22 -4.94 -5.08
N VAL A 35 -4.71 -3.74 -5.30
CA VAL A 35 -3.96 -2.94 -4.33
C VAL A 35 -4.46 -1.50 -4.31
N LEU A 36 -4.70 -0.97 -3.12
CA LEU A 36 -4.87 0.45 -2.89
C LEU A 36 -3.47 1.08 -2.88
N HIS A 37 -3.06 1.61 -4.03
CA HIS A 37 -1.72 2.12 -4.24
C HIS A 37 -1.53 3.51 -3.66
N CYS A 38 -0.30 3.84 -3.25
CA CYS A 38 0.08 5.13 -2.66
C CYS A 38 -0.96 5.62 -1.64
N TYR A 39 -1.19 4.78 -0.63
CA TYR A 39 -2.33 4.93 0.26
C TYR A 39 -2.32 6.23 1.05
N THR A 40 -3.37 7.03 0.86
CA THR A 40 -3.62 8.29 1.55
C THR A 40 -5.04 8.39 2.11
N GLY A 41 -5.80 7.30 2.01
CA GLY A 41 -7.18 7.22 2.51
C GLY A 41 -7.27 7.03 4.02
N GLY A 42 -8.50 7.02 4.51
CA GLY A 42 -8.82 6.81 5.92
C GLY A 42 -8.92 5.33 6.32
N MET A 43 -9.08 5.09 7.61
CA MET A 43 -9.16 3.75 8.20
C MET A 43 -10.27 2.89 7.59
N GLU A 44 -11.43 3.46 7.29
CA GLU A 44 -12.58 2.70 6.80
C GLU A 44 -12.37 2.14 5.39
N LEU A 45 -11.78 2.92 4.46
CA LEU A 45 -11.42 2.40 3.13
C LEU A 45 -10.40 1.26 3.23
N ALA A 46 -9.41 1.39 4.12
CA ALA A 46 -8.42 0.33 4.33
C ALA A 46 -9.08 -0.97 4.83
N LYS A 47 -9.99 -0.88 5.81
CA LYS A 47 -10.74 -2.04 6.32
C LYS A 47 -11.54 -2.72 5.21
N VAL A 48 -12.34 -1.95 4.47
CA VAL A 48 -13.12 -2.49 3.34
C VAL A 48 -12.20 -3.17 2.32
N GLY A 49 -11.08 -2.52 1.95
CA GLY A 49 -10.12 -3.11 1.02
C GLY A 49 -9.55 -4.45 1.51
N LEU A 50 -9.18 -4.53 2.79
CA LEU A 50 -8.63 -5.74 3.40
C LEU A 50 -9.67 -6.86 3.53
N GLU A 51 -10.90 -6.56 3.94
CA GLU A 51 -12.01 -7.51 4.01
C GLU A 51 -12.31 -8.15 2.65
N LEU A 52 -12.13 -7.40 1.57
CA LEU A 52 -12.28 -7.88 0.19
C LEU A 52 -11.02 -8.57 -0.36
N GLY A 53 -9.98 -8.77 0.47
CA GLY A 53 -8.75 -9.47 0.12
C GLY A 53 -7.70 -8.62 -0.61
N GLY A 54 -7.89 -7.30 -0.65
CA GLY A 54 -6.95 -6.35 -1.25
C GLY A 54 -5.68 -6.12 -0.44
N TYR A 55 -4.76 -5.39 -1.03
CA TYR A 55 -3.50 -4.95 -0.43
C TYR A 55 -3.49 -3.43 -0.25
N VAL A 56 -2.70 -2.96 0.71
CA VAL A 56 -2.44 -1.53 0.93
C VAL A 56 -0.97 -1.25 0.68
N SER A 57 -0.65 -0.30 -0.20
CA SER A 57 0.73 0.06 -0.53
C SER A 57 1.10 1.42 0.07
N PHE A 58 2.21 1.46 0.81
CA PHE A 58 2.71 2.65 1.48
C PHE A 58 3.87 3.27 0.72
N SER A 59 3.77 4.57 0.45
CA SER A 59 4.81 5.39 -0.19
C SER A 59 5.53 6.27 0.81
N GLY A 60 6.48 7.09 0.33
CA GLY A 60 7.25 8.01 1.16
C GLY A 60 6.42 8.99 2.01
N ILE A 61 5.15 9.18 1.68
CA ILE A 61 4.22 10.03 2.44
C ILE A 61 4.07 9.58 3.91
N ILE A 62 4.24 8.28 4.21
CA ILE A 62 4.17 7.76 5.58
C ILE A 62 5.18 8.44 6.52
N THR A 63 6.29 8.94 5.96
CA THR A 63 7.35 9.65 6.69
C THR A 63 7.00 11.11 6.98
N PHE A 64 5.90 11.65 6.43
CA PHE A 64 5.58 13.06 6.54
C PHE A 64 5.03 13.42 7.91
N LYS A 65 5.32 14.63 8.36
CA LYS A 65 4.93 15.10 9.69
C LYS A 65 3.43 14.93 9.97
N ASN A 66 2.58 15.22 8.99
CA ASN A 66 1.12 15.23 9.12
C ASN A 66 0.46 13.91 8.63
N ALA A 67 1.19 12.79 8.61
CA ALA A 67 0.71 11.51 8.09
C ALA A 67 0.30 10.51 9.21
N GLU A 68 -0.14 10.99 10.38
CA GLU A 68 -0.48 10.07 11.49
C GLU A 68 -1.63 9.13 11.13
N SER A 69 -2.65 9.60 10.43
CA SER A 69 -3.76 8.74 9.97
C SER A 69 -3.28 7.59 9.08
N ILE A 70 -2.26 7.82 8.23
CA ILE A 70 -1.66 6.78 7.39
C ILE A 70 -0.86 5.79 8.26
N ARG A 71 -0.15 6.27 9.28
CA ARG A 71 0.57 5.42 10.23
C ARG A 71 -0.37 4.55 11.08
N GLU A 72 -1.55 5.06 11.45
CA GLU A 72 -2.58 4.27 12.11
C GLU A 72 -3.04 3.11 11.22
N VAL A 73 -3.32 3.37 9.95
CA VAL A 73 -3.63 2.32 8.98
C VAL A 73 -2.48 1.33 8.86
N ALA A 74 -1.24 1.81 8.77
CA ALA A 74 -0.06 0.96 8.65
C ALA A 74 0.15 0.01 9.85
N ARG A 75 -0.26 0.42 11.06
CA ARG A 75 -0.24 -0.46 12.24
C ARG A 75 -1.32 -1.54 12.20
N MET A 76 -2.44 -1.27 11.54
CA MET A 76 -3.60 -2.16 11.47
C MET A 76 -3.49 -3.20 10.34
N VAL A 77 -2.86 -2.86 9.22
CA VAL A 77 -2.78 -3.74 8.05
C VAL A 77 -2.03 -5.04 8.39
N PRO A 78 -2.57 -6.23 8.09
CA PRO A 78 -1.90 -7.51 8.33
C PRO A 78 -0.55 -7.63 7.63
N ASP A 79 0.35 -8.43 8.19
CA ASP A 79 1.71 -8.64 7.67
C ASP A 79 1.75 -9.18 6.23
N ASP A 80 0.70 -9.88 5.82
CA ASP A 80 0.57 -10.47 4.51
C ASP A 80 -0.25 -9.63 3.51
N ARG A 81 -0.55 -8.36 3.85
CA ARG A 81 -1.44 -7.49 3.05
C ARG A 81 -0.89 -6.09 2.78
N PHE A 82 0.37 -5.81 3.06
CA PHE A 82 0.97 -4.52 2.72
C PHE A 82 2.05 -4.64 1.64
N LEU A 83 2.28 -3.53 0.93
CA LEU A 83 3.39 -3.30 0.03
C LEU A 83 4.06 -1.96 0.38
N VAL A 84 5.27 -1.76 -0.14
CA VAL A 84 5.97 -0.47 -0.14
C VAL A 84 6.28 -0.05 -1.57
N GLU A 85 6.22 1.25 -1.83
CA GLU A 85 6.42 1.83 -3.16
C GLU A 85 7.06 3.22 -3.06
N THR A 86 7.36 3.82 -4.21
CA THR A 86 7.92 5.18 -4.29
C THR A 86 6.89 6.25 -4.58
N ASP A 87 6.03 6.07 -5.58
CA ASP A 87 5.27 7.11 -6.29
C ASP A 87 6.20 8.15 -6.96
N ALA A 88 7.41 7.73 -7.36
CA ALA A 88 8.39 8.61 -8.00
C ALA A 88 7.80 9.26 -9.28
N PRO A 89 8.13 10.54 -9.55
CA PRO A 89 9.14 11.38 -8.90
C PRO A 89 8.66 12.15 -7.66
N TYR A 90 7.49 11.84 -7.14
CA TYR A 90 6.85 12.51 -6.01
C TYR A 90 7.14 11.82 -4.68
N LEU A 91 6.76 12.47 -3.58
CA LEU A 91 6.67 11.90 -2.23
C LEU A 91 7.99 11.33 -1.68
N ALA A 92 9.15 11.94 -2.02
CA ALA A 92 10.43 11.51 -1.48
C ALA A 92 10.37 11.37 0.06
N PRO A 93 10.76 10.20 0.63
CA PRO A 93 10.73 9.98 2.08
C PRO A 93 11.84 10.75 2.80
N ILE A 94 11.78 10.83 4.13
CA ILE A 94 12.93 11.24 4.93
C ILE A 94 14.07 10.22 4.72
N PRO A 95 15.36 10.67 4.52
CA PRO A 95 15.86 12.04 4.67
C PRO A 95 15.77 12.91 3.41
N HIS A 96 15.24 12.42 2.31
CA HIS A 96 15.24 13.05 0.98
C HIS A 96 14.06 14.00 0.72
N ARG A 97 13.42 14.51 1.79
CA ARG A 97 12.30 15.45 1.65
C ARG A 97 12.68 16.70 0.86
N GLY A 98 11.87 16.99 -0.19
CA GLY A 98 12.11 18.13 -1.09
C GLY A 98 12.98 17.82 -2.31
N GLU A 99 13.55 16.63 -2.38
CA GLU A 99 14.26 16.13 -3.56
C GLU A 99 13.30 15.41 -4.52
N THR A 100 13.76 15.15 -5.74
CA THR A 100 13.07 14.26 -6.68
C THR A 100 13.16 12.83 -6.14
N ASN A 101 12.01 12.16 -5.98
CA ASN A 101 11.98 10.78 -5.52
C ASN A 101 12.48 9.82 -6.60
N GLU A 102 13.09 8.71 -6.19
CA GLU A 102 13.60 7.67 -7.08
C GLU A 102 13.38 6.27 -6.47
N PRO A 103 13.42 5.20 -7.29
CA PRO A 103 13.17 3.83 -6.82
C PRO A 103 14.05 3.39 -5.64
N ALA A 104 15.31 3.84 -5.58
CA ALA A 104 16.22 3.52 -4.48
C ALA A 104 15.72 3.97 -3.10
N TYR A 105 14.91 5.03 -3.05
CA TYR A 105 14.37 5.57 -1.79
C TYR A 105 13.23 4.74 -1.20
N THR A 106 12.73 3.71 -1.90
CA THR A 106 11.78 2.73 -1.34
C THR A 106 12.30 2.11 -0.06
N ARG A 107 13.63 1.93 0.05
CA ARG A 107 14.28 1.44 1.26
C ARG A 107 13.94 2.31 2.48
N HIS A 108 14.03 3.63 2.36
CA HIS A 108 13.73 4.55 3.47
C HIS A 108 12.25 4.50 3.87
N THR A 109 11.34 4.32 2.90
CA THR A 109 9.92 4.09 3.18
C THR A 109 9.72 2.81 4.00
N ALA A 110 10.38 1.71 3.61
CA ALA A 110 10.26 0.43 4.32
C ALA A 110 10.90 0.47 5.72
N GLU A 111 12.06 1.11 5.88
CA GLU A 111 12.71 1.33 7.18
C GLU A 111 11.81 2.14 8.13
N TYR A 112 11.16 3.19 7.59
CA TYR A 112 10.21 3.97 8.38
C TYR A 112 8.95 3.17 8.75
N LEU A 113 8.41 2.40 7.81
CA LEU A 113 7.28 1.50 8.07
C LEU A 113 7.62 0.49 9.17
N ALA A 114 8.84 -0.03 9.18
CA ALA A 114 9.33 -0.92 10.24
C ALA A 114 9.25 -0.25 11.61
N SER A 115 9.70 1.00 11.73
CA SER A 115 9.60 1.78 12.96
C SER A 115 8.15 1.98 13.42
N VAL A 116 7.24 2.27 12.48
CA VAL A 116 5.80 2.44 12.75
C VAL A 116 5.16 1.15 13.28
N ARG A 117 5.59 0.00 12.77
CA ARG A 117 5.08 -1.33 13.12
C ARG A 117 5.84 -2.00 14.28
N SER A 118 6.86 -1.34 14.83
CA SER A 118 7.75 -1.91 15.86
C SER A 118 8.38 -3.24 15.41
N ALA A 119 8.76 -3.33 14.14
CA ALA A 119 9.36 -4.48 13.49
C ALA A 119 10.81 -4.20 13.07
N ALA A 120 11.59 -5.24 12.79
CA ALA A 120 12.91 -5.08 12.17
C ALA A 120 12.76 -4.68 10.69
N PRO A 121 13.63 -3.81 10.15
CA PRO A 121 13.59 -3.43 8.73
C PRO A 121 13.65 -4.64 7.79
N GLU A 122 14.47 -5.63 8.10
CA GLU A 122 14.63 -6.85 7.31
C GLU A 122 13.32 -7.64 7.20
N GLN A 123 12.53 -7.67 8.27
CA GLN A 123 11.22 -8.30 8.29
C GLN A 123 10.25 -7.59 7.32
N ILE A 124 10.25 -6.27 7.31
CA ILE A 124 9.41 -5.49 6.37
C ILE A 124 9.86 -5.72 4.93
N PHE A 125 11.17 -5.76 4.66
CA PHE A 125 11.69 -6.04 3.31
C PHE A 125 11.25 -7.42 2.81
N GLU A 126 11.37 -8.45 3.65
CA GLU A 126 10.97 -9.81 3.32
C GLU A 126 9.45 -9.90 3.10
N GLN A 127 8.66 -9.44 4.06
CA GLN A 127 7.20 -9.47 3.99
C GLN A 127 6.66 -8.72 2.77
N SER A 128 7.15 -7.50 2.51
CA SER A 128 6.73 -6.72 1.34
C SER A 128 7.10 -7.41 0.03
N THR A 129 8.28 -8.03 -0.05
CA THR A 129 8.71 -8.80 -1.21
C THR A 129 7.82 -10.02 -1.43
N ASP A 130 7.53 -10.80 -0.39
CA ASP A 130 6.65 -11.96 -0.48
C ASP A 130 5.22 -11.57 -0.88
N ASN A 131 4.72 -10.49 -0.30
CA ASN A 131 3.41 -9.93 -0.64
C ASN A 131 3.33 -9.48 -2.10
N PHE A 132 4.41 -8.85 -2.59
CA PHE A 132 4.49 -8.46 -4.00
C PHE A 132 4.34 -9.67 -4.92
N PHE A 133 5.12 -10.73 -4.74
CA PHE A 133 5.04 -11.94 -5.58
C PHE A 133 3.75 -12.73 -5.38
N ARG A 134 3.12 -12.63 -4.21
CA ARG A 134 1.79 -13.22 -3.97
C ARG A 134 0.71 -12.47 -4.74
N LEU A 135 0.72 -11.14 -4.73
CA LEU A 135 -0.24 -10.33 -5.47
C LEU A 135 0.04 -10.38 -6.99
N PHE A 136 1.27 -10.10 -7.39
CA PHE A 136 1.70 -10.07 -8.80
C PHE A 136 2.23 -11.45 -9.24
N SER A 137 1.38 -12.47 -9.20
CA SER A 137 1.74 -13.88 -9.39
C SER A 137 2.39 -14.22 -10.74
N LYS A 138 2.31 -13.33 -11.73
CA LYS A 138 3.01 -13.47 -13.02
C LYS A 138 4.44 -12.91 -12.99
N ALA A 139 4.81 -12.16 -11.98
CA ALA A 139 6.19 -11.73 -11.76
C ALA A 139 7.04 -12.92 -11.28
N LYS A 140 8.31 -12.97 -11.69
CA LYS A 140 9.26 -14.00 -11.26
C LYS A 140 10.33 -13.34 -10.39
N ARG A 141 10.74 -14.04 -9.33
CA ARG A 141 11.93 -13.68 -8.54
C ARG A 141 13.20 -13.80 -9.36
#